data_2b72ad9d9ceeb9720d36f29a6a2aa7e8
#
_entry.id   2b72ad9d9ceeb9720d36f29a6a2aa7e8
#
_cell.length_a   1.000
_cell.length_b   1.000
_cell.length_c   1.000
_cell.angle_alpha   90.00
_cell.angle_beta   90.00
_cell.angle_gamma   90.00
#
_symmetry.space_group_name_H-M   'P 1'
#
loop_
_entity.id
_entity.type
_entity.pdbx_description
1 polymer ?
#
loop_
_entity_poly.entity_id
_entity_poly.type
_entity_poly.pdbx_seq_one_letter_code
_entity_poly.pdbx_strand_id
1 'polypeptide(L)'
;MYKKAKMTKWILWGVLALAVLGCALWLALPRYGSTDCTAEIWIDGEMVRAVYLPQAADEEILLEAYGKEVLLEIRDHRICFQHSDCPDKICIHNGWLGREGEQAVCLPNRVSVILTDGSTVPVTLE
;
A
#
# COMPACT_ATOMS: atom_id res chain seq x y z
N MET A 1 -4.78 52.09 -24.20
CA MET A 1 -4.98 50.71 -24.64
C MET A 1 -3.72 49.84 -24.50
N TYR A 2 -2.54 50.34 -24.75
CA TYR A 2 -1.31 49.56 -24.67
C TYR A 2 -0.90 49.11 -23.26
N LYS A 3 -1.17 49.92 -22.24
CA LYS A 3 -0.88 49.60 -20.82
C LYS A 3 -1.77 48.46 -20.27
N LYS A 4 -2.99 48.33 -20.72
CA LYS A 4 -3.91 47.25 -20.26
C LYS A 4 -3.45 45.88 -20.74
N ALA A 5 -2.93 45.75 -21.97
CA ALA A 5 -2.45 44.50 -22.52
C ALA A 5 -1.19 43.94 -21.83
N LYS A 6 -0.30 44.86 -21.38
CA LYS A 6 0.87 44.46 -20.58
C LYS A 6 0.46 43.94 -19.20
N MET A 7 -0.44 44.64 -18.54
CA MET A 7 -0.95 44.28 -17.21
C MET A 7 -1.65 42.95 -17.21
N THR A 8 -2.43 42.66 -18.24
CA THR A 8 -3.14 41.39 -18.41
C THR A 8 -2.15 40.22 -18.62
N LYS A 9 -1.06 40.41 -19.35
CA LYS A 9 -0.03 39.42 -19.52
C LYS A 9 0.68 39.09 -18.21
N TRP A 10 0.99 40.07 -17.41
CA TRP A 10 1.63 39.85 -16.11
C TRP A 10 0.72 39.11 -15.12
N ILE A 11 -0.58 39.39 -15.13
CA ILE A 11 -1.57 38.66 -14.34
C ILE A 11 -1.69 37.22 -14.81
N LEU A 12 -1.72 36.97 -16.12
CA LEU A 12 -1.76 35.61 -16.68
C LEU A 12 -0.51 34.79 -16.30
N TRP A 13 0.68 35.40 -16.40
CA TRP A 13 1.90 34.74 -15.96
C TRP A 13 1.94 34.48 -14.44
N GLY A 14 1.40 35.38 -13.65
CA GLY A 14 1.28 35.19 -12.19
C GLY A 14 0.34 34.03 -11.85
N VAL A 15 -0.81 33.95 -12.50
CA VAL A 15 -1.78 32.86 -12.31
C VAL A 15 -1.18 31.52 -12.76
N LEU A 16 -0.49 31.51 -13.90
CA LEU A 16 0.17 30.29 -14.40
C LEU A 16 1.25 29.82 -13.43
N ALA A 17 2.09 30.72 -12.93
CA ALA A 17 3.12 30.38 -11.96
C ALA A 17 2.53 29.82 -10.65
N LEU A 18 1.44 30.41 -10.20
CA LEU A 18 0.74 29.98 -8.98
C LEU A 18 0.09 28.60 -9.17
N ALA A 19 -0.47 28.33 -10.35
CA ALA A 19 -1.02 27.03 -10.69
C ALA A 19 0.06 25.94 -10.76
N VAL A 20 1.21 26.24 -11.37
CA VAL A 20 2.34 25.30 -11.45
C VAL A 20 2.90 25.02 -10.05
N LEU A 21 3.02 26.05 -9.23
CA LEU A 21 3.52 25.94 -7.86
C LEU A 21 2.56 25.12 -6.98
N GLY A 22 1.26 25.35 -7.12
CA GLY A 22 0.23 24.55 -6.46
C GLY A 22 0.24 23.08 -6.88
N CYS A 23 0.41 22.82 -8.17
CA CYS A 23 0.52 21.46 -8.71
C CYS A 23 1.79 20.75 -8.23
N ALA A 24 2.93 21.46 -8.24
CA ALA A 24 4.20 20.94 -7.74
C ALA A 24 4.13 20.63 -6.24
N LEU A 25 3.52 21.53 -5.47
CA LEU A 25 3.31 21.32 -4.04
C LEU A 25 2.37 20.14 -3.77
N TRP A 26 1.31 19.99 -4.56
CA TRP A 26 0.38 18.87 -4.46
C TRP A 26 1.04 17.52 -4.79
N LEU A 27 1.97 17.50 -5.74
CA LEU A 27 2.76 16.31 -6.08
C LEU A 27 3.88 16.03 -5.06
N ALA A 28 4.42 17.07 -4.46
CA ALA A 28 5.50 16.96 -3.47
C ALA A 28 5.00 16.61 -2.06
N LEU A 29 3.72 16.89 -1.76
CA LEU A 29 3.12 16.46 -0.51
C LEU A 29 3.08 14.93 -0.48
N PRO A 30 3.79 14.31 0.47
CA PRO A 30 3.71 12.88 0.62
C PRO A 30 2.24 12.52 0.89
N ARG A 31 1.68 11.71 0.02
CA ARG A 31 0.36 11.14 0.23
C ARG A 31 0.52 10.06 1.30
N TYR A 32 0.54 10.50 2.54
CA TYR A 32 0.43 9.59 3.65
C TYR A 32 -1.00 9.01 3.63
N GLY A 33 -1.16 7.87 2.98
CA GLY A 33 -2.17 6.95 3.44
C GLY A 33 -1.85 6.63 4.89
N SER A 34 -2.85 6.52 5.74
CA SER A 34 -2.61 6.16 7.14
C SER A 34 -1.70 4.95 7.20
N THR A 35 -0.54 5.09 7.83
CA THR A 35 0.38 4.00 8.07
C THR A 35 -0.12 3.06 9.17
N ASP A 36 -1.26 3.39 9.77
CA ASP A 36 -1.91 2.59 10.79
C ASP A 36 -2.74 1.48 10.13
N CYS A 37 -2.04 0.49 9.58
CA CYS A 37 -2.65 -0.63 8.88
C CYS A 37 -2.41 -1.93 9.63
N THR A 38 -3.42 -2.79 9.62
CA THR A 38 -3.30 -4.20 10.03
C THR A 38 -3.27 -5.05 8.78
N ALA A 39 -2.22 -5.86 8.63
CA ALA A 39 -2.13 -6.84 7.57
C ALA A 39 -2.86 -8.12 7.99
N GLU A 40 -3.95 -8.42 7.33
CA GLU A 40 -4.70 -9.66 7.52
C GLU A 40 -4.24 -10.68 6.49
N ILE A 41 -3.81 -11.85 6.99
CA ILE A 41 -3.35 -12.96 6.16
C ILE A 41 -4.43 -14.03 6.15
N TRP A 42 -4.96 -14.29 4.98
CA TRP A 42 -6.04 -15.24 4.75
C TRP A 42 -5.56 -16.41 3.91
N ILE A 43 -5.92 -17.62 4.31
CA ILE A 43 -5.70 -18.83 3.53
C ILE A 43 -7.06 -19.52 3.36
N ASP A 44 -7.46 -19.73 2.09
CA ASP A 44 -8.72 -20.41 1.74
C ASP A 44 -9.96 -19.81 2.42
N GLY A 45 -10.00 -18.49 2.57
CA GLY A 45 -11.10 -17.78 3.21
C GLY A 45 -11.08 -17.76 4.72
N GLU A 46 -10.06 -18.35 5.36
CA GLU A 46 -9.87 -18.30 6.80
C GLU A 46 -8.70 -17.36 7.15
N MET A 47 -8.92 -16.48 8.10
CA MET A 47 -7.86 -15.61 8.60
C MET A 47 -6.94 -16.39 9.52
N VAL A 48 -5.67 -16.51 9.13
CA VAL A 48 -4.67 -17.27 9.89
C VAL A 48 -3.82 -16.38 10.78
N ARG A 49 -3.61 -15.14 10.38
CA ARG A 49 -2.82 -14.19 11.15
C ARG A 49 -3.21 -12.76 10.82
N ALA A 50 -3.15 -11.89 11.81
CA ALA A 50 -3.26 -10.44 11.66
C ALA A 50 -2.05 -9.78 12.30
N VAL A 51 -1.40 -8.87 11.57
CA VAL A 51 -0.20 -8.17 12.04
C VAL A 51 -0.42 -6.67 11.98
N TYR A 52 -0.28 -6.00 13.11
CA TYR A 52 -0.35 -4.55 13.17
C TYR A 52 0.99 -3.96 12.72
N LEU A 53 1.05 -3.50 11.48
CA LEU A 53 2.29 -3.09 10.81
C LEU A 53 3.06 -1.98 11.53
N PRO A 54 2.44 -0.95 12.13
CA PRO A 54 3.17 0.11 12.81
C PRO A 54 4.04 -0.36 13.99
N GLN A 55 3.67 -1.48 14.61
CA GLN A 55 4.41 -2.07 15.73
C GLN A 55 5.12 -3.38 15.36
N ALA A 56 5.00 -3.81 14.11
CA ALA A 56 5.60 -5.05 13.66
C ALA A 56 7.12 -4.92 13.53
N ALA A 57 7.84 -5.90 14.04
CA ALA A 57 9.25 -6.06 13.78
C ALA A 57 9.47 -6.66 12.38
N ASP A 58 10.65 -6.44 11.82
CA ASP A 58 11.04 -7.09 10.57
C ASP A 58 11.09 -8.60 10.77
N GLU A 59 10.28 -9.34 10.03
CA GLU A 59 10.22 -10.80 10.12
C GLU A 59 9.84 -11.44 8.79
N GLU A 60 10.17 -12.72 8.66
CA GLU A 60 9.72 -13.56 7.56
C GLU A 60 8.67 -14.53 8.08
N ILE A 61 7.55 -14.63 7.37
CA ILE A 61 6.45 -15.52 7.71
C ILE A 61 6.34 -16.59 6.64
N LEU A 62 6.63 -17.84 7.01
CA LEU A 62 6.46 -18.98 6.13
C LEU A 62 5.06 -19.56 6.32
N LEU A 63 4.31 -19.63 5.23
CA LEU A 63 2.98 -20.22 5.19
C LEU A 63 3.02 -21.47 4.30
N GLU A 64 2.40 -22.53 4.76
CA GLU A 64 2.16 -23.72 3.97
C GLU A 64 0.68 -23.78 3.60
N ALA A 65 0.40 -23.69 2.32
CA ALA A 65 -0.95 -23.76 1.79
C ALA A 65 -0.99 -24.77 0.65
N TYR A 66 -1.82 -25.80 0.77
CA TYR A 66 -2.00 -26.84 -0.25
C TYR A 66 -0.71 -27.54 -0.69
N GLY A 67 0.20 -27.79 0.26
CA GLY A 67 1.50 -28.41 0.00
C GLY A 67 2.50 -27.50 -0.71
N LYS A 68 2.23 -26.21 -0.77
CA LYS A 68 3.10 -25.19 -1.36
C LYS A 68 3.52 -24.17 -0.32
N GLU A 69 4.74 -23.74 -0.42
CA GLU A 69 5.32 -22.75 0.48
C GLU A 69 5.10 -21.33 -0.08
N VAL A 70 4.65 -20.44 0.79
CA VAL A 70 4.52 -19.02 0.52
C VAL A 70 5.28 -18.27 1.59
N LEU A 71 6.26 -17.47 1.19
CA LEU A 71 7.05 -16.64 2.09
C LEU A 71 6.60 -15.19 2.02
N LEU A 72 6.15 -14.67 3.14
CA LEU A 72 5.86 -13.25 3.33
C LEU A 72 7.00 -12.61 4.10
N GLU A 73 7.35 -11.39 3.73
CA GLU A 73 8.36 -10.59 4.42
C GLU A 73 7.74 -9.30 4.95
N ILE A 74 8.00 -9.00 6.22
CA ILE A 74 7.66 -7.73 6.84
C ILE A 74 8.96 -6.96 7.03
N ARG A 75 9.04 -5.76 6.46
CA ARG A 75 10.17 -4.86 6.59
C ARG A 75 9.71 -3.41 6.54
N ASP A 76 10.28 -2.59 7.41
CA ASP A 76 9.96 -1.15 7.47
C ASP A 76 8.45 -0.86 7.54
N HIS A 77 7.73 -1.62 8.37
CA HIS A 77 6.27 -1.50 8.56
C HIS A 77 5.46 -1.74 7.27
N ARG A 78 5.98 -2.57 6.38
CA ARG A 78 5.31 -3.00 5.14
C ARG A 78 5.42 -4.51 4.99
N ILE A 79 4.52 -5.07 4.21
CA ILE A 79 4.49 -6.51 3.94
C ILE A 79 4.51 -6.78 2.44
N CYS A 80 5.20 -7.84 2.03
CA CYS A 80 5.18 -8.30 0.64
C CYS A 80 5.23 -9.82 0.55
N PHE A 81 4.87 -10.34 -0.61
CA PHE A 81 5.15 -11.71 -0.99
C PHE A 81 6.60 -11.80 -1.50
N GLN A 82 7.47 -12.44 -0.75
CA GLN A 82 8.85 -12.60 -1.15
C GLN A 82 9.05 -13.83 -2.04
N HIS A 83 8.38 -14.92 -1.72
CA HIS A 83 8.41 -16.13 -2.51
C HIS A 83 7.02 -16.78 -2.56
N SER A 84 6.66 -17.25 -3.72
CA SER A 84 5.42 -18.00 -3.95
C SER A 84 5.63 -18.95 -5.11
N ASP A 85 5.08 -20.14 -5.00
CA ASP A 85 5.10 -21.15 -6.05
C ASP A 85 3.96 -20.93 -7.08
N CYS A 86 3.65 -19.67 -7.34
CA CYS A 86 2.65 -19.24 -8.29
C CYS A 86 3.27 -19.12 -9.68
N PRO A 87 2.71 -19.73 -10.75
CA PRO A 87 3.28 -19.66 -12.09
C PRO A 87 3.34 -18.23 -12.65
N ASP A 88 2.35 -17.40 -12.36
CA ASP A 88 2.28 -16.01 -12.84
C ASP A 88 3.06 -15.02 -11.97
N LYS A 89 3.35 -15.39 -10.73
CA LYS A 89 4.05 -14.56 -9.74
C LYS A 89 3.48 -13.13 -9.57
N ILE A 90 2.19 -12.97 -9.81
CA ILE A 90 1.48 -11.68 -9.71
C ILE A 90 1.54 -11.15 -8.28
N CYS A 91 1.42 -12.02 -7.28
CA CYS A 91 1.53 -11.67 -5.88
C CYS A 91 2.90 -11.04 -5.54
N ILE A 92 3.99 -11.55 -6.12
CA ILE A 92 5.33 -11.01 -5.94
C ILE A 92 5.48 -9.65 -6.66
N HIS A 93 4.88 -9.52 -7.85
CA HIS A 93 4.91 -8.28 -8.63
C HIS A 93 4.14 -7.12 -8.01
N ASN A 94 3.20 -7.39 -7.11
CA ASN A 94 2.50 -6.34 -6.36
C ASN A 94 3.43 -5.53 -5.46
N GLY A 95 4.60 -6.09 -5.09
CA GLY A 95 5.59 -5.41 -4.29
C GLY A 95 5.15 -5.19 -2.84
N TRP A 96 5.66 -4.12 -2.24
CA TRP A 96 5.42 -3.79 -0.84
C TRP A 96 4.05 -3.16 -0.62
N LEU A 97 3.31 -3.73 0.32
CA LEU A 97 2.02 -3.22 0.78
C LEU A 97 2.20 -2.50 2.11
N GLY A 98 1.75 -1.28 2.23
CA GLY A 98 1.91 -0.48 3.43
C GLY A 98 0.80 0.54 3.66
N ARG A 99 -0.24 0.54 2.83
CA ARG A 99 -1.36 1.48 2.92
C ARG A 99 -2.67 0.75 3.11
N GLU A 100 -3.57 1.38 3.82
CA GLU A 100 -4.94 0.92 3.95
C GLU A 100 -5.60 0.71 2.56
N GLY A 101 -6.31 -0.38 2.41
CA GLY A 101 -6.99 -0.76 1.17
C GLY A 101 -6.12 -1.47 0.15
N GLU A 102 -4.81 -1.56 0.35
CA GLU A 102 -3.95 -2.37 -0.51
C GLU A 102 -4.15 -3.85 -0.22
N GLN A 103 -4.12 -4.65 -1.26
CA GLN A 103 -4.26 -6.10 -1.15
C GLN A 103 -3.42 -6.81 -2.20
N ALA A 104 -2.97 -8.00 -1.86
CA ALA A 104 -2.32 -8.91 -2.78
C ALA A 104 -2.91 -10.31 -2.61
N VAL A 105 -3.23 -10.95 -3.71
CA VAL A 105 -3.87 -12.27 -3.71
C VAL A 105 -3.07 -13.22 -4.58
N CYS A 106 -2.75 -14.39 -4.03
CA CYS A 106 -2.17 -15.50 -4.78
C CYS A 106 -3.24 -16.56 -4.99
N LEU A 107 -3.89 -16.55 -6.15
CA LEU A 107 -5.02 -17.44 -6.46
C LEU A 107 -4.65 -18.92 -6.45
N PRO A 108 -3.53 -19.35 -7.04
CA PRO A 108 -3.15 -20.76 -7.02
C PRO A 108 -2.94 -21.33 -5.61
N ASN A 109 -2.45 -20.51 -4.70
CA ASN A 109 -2.19 -20.89 -3.31
C ASN A 109 -3.33 -20.49 -2.37
N ARG A 110 -4.35 -19.78 -2.88
CA ARG A 110 -5.47 -19.24 -2.10
C ARG A 110 -5.05 -18.44 -0.87
N VAL A 111 -3.92 -17.76 -0.97
CA VAL A 111 -3.39 -16.88 0.06
C VAL A 111 -3.67 -15.44 -0.33
N SER A 112 -4.23 -14.68 0.57
CA SER A 112 -4.44 -13.24 0.39
C SER A 112 -3.92 -12.46 1.59
N VAL A 113 -3.38 -11.29 1.30
CA VAL A 113 -2.98 -10.30 2.30
C VAL A 113 -3.79 -9.04 2.02
N ILE A 114 -4.53 -8.61 3.01
CA ILE A 114 -5.40 -7.43 2.93
C ILE A 114 -4.99 -6.47 4.02
N LEU A 115 -4.74 -5.22 3.66
CA LEU A 115 -4.45 -4.15 4.62
C LEU A 115 -5.74 -3.40 4.95
N THR A 116 -6.12 -3.48 6.23
CA THR A 116 -7.28 -2.79 6.79
C THR A 116 -6.84 -1.67 7.73
N ASP A 117 -7.77 -0.81 8.09
CA ASP A 117 -7.49 0.18 9.13
C ASP A 117 -7.21 -0.53 10.48
N GLY A 118 -6.35 0.06 11.30
CA GLY A 118 -5.96 -0.52 12.58
C GLY A 118 -7.09 -0.61 13.62
N SER A 119 -8.30 -0.16 13.28
CA SER A 119 -9.45 -0.17 14.18
C SER A 119 -10.17 -1.53 14.23
N THR A 120 -9.98 -2.34 13.21
CA THR A 120 -10.52 -3.70 13.17
C THR A 120 -9.46 -4.70 13.59
N VAL A 121 -9.17 -4.75 14.87
CA VAL A 121 -8.44 -5.91 15.42
C VAL A 121 -9.47 -7.05 15.51
N PRO A 122 -9.40 -8.05 14.63
CA PRO A 122 -10.22 -9.22 14.86
C PRO A 122 -9.77 -9.83 16.16
N VAL A 123 -10.68 -9.88 17.09
CA VAL A 123 -10.48 -10.64 18.32
C VAL A 123 -10.21 -12.08 17.89
N THR A 124 -8.97 -12.49 18.00
CA THR A 124 -8.62 -13.91 17.92
C THR A 124 -9.39 -14.60 19.05
N LEU A 125 -10.51 -15.18 18.70
CA LEU A 125 -11.13 -16.19 19.56
C LEU A 125 -10.22 -17.41 19.47
N GLU A 126 -9.40 -17.58 20.47
CA GLU A 126 -8.77 -18.86 20.72
C GLU A 126 -9.85 -19.95 20.93
#